data_9c37bc2a9d12586e40957236f01e848f
#
_entry.id   9c37bc2a9d12586e40957236f01e848f
#
_cell.length_a   1.000
_cell.length_b   1.000
_cell.length_c   1.000
_cell.angle_alpha   90.00
_cell.angle_beta   90.00
_cell.angle_gamma   90.00
#
_symmetry.space_group_name_H-M   'P 1'
#
loop_
_entity.id
_entity.type
_entity.pdbx_description
1 polymer ?
#
loop_
_entity_poly.entity_id
_entity_poly.type
_entity_poly.pdbx_seq_one_letter_code
_entity_poly.pdbx_strand_id
1 'polypeptide(L)'
;MQIGEMKRDVNPFFGTAKNFWGDYTEKELSKEGKRLYKKHPEYEYLEEDPYIKYWAESDIFHNENVFYESVVYAYMVDQILKEYPEFNEEYKRIVQESVNKEKTGSVKELREKADKTYSSFNNRFLCWYQDYLREQADPGCLERERQECERKQKALKTAHQVEKWKAKQQEQQDLASGKRVVCPYCKSTNTEKISTMSRAVSVSLVGAASGKIGKQWHCKNCGSNF
;
A
#
# COMPACT_ATOMS: atom_id res chain seq x y z
N MET A 1 -15.93 26.54 12.05
CA MET A 1 -15.93 25.51 10.99
C MET A 1 -16.66 24.31 11.55
N GLN A 2 -17.83 23.93 11.04
CA GLN A 2 -18.47 22.71 11.51
C GLN A 2 -17.64 21.54 11.04
N ILE A 3 -17.25 20.66 11.96
CA ILE A 3 -16.65 19.36 11.64
C ILE A 3 -17.76 18.56 10.97
N GLY A 4 -17.76 18.50 9.63
CA GLY A 4 -18.73 17.74 8.89
C GLY A 4 -18.61 16.25 9.23
N GLU A 5 -19.69 15.49 9.05
CA GLU A 5 -19.69 14.05 9.24
C GLU A 5 -18.53 13.42 8.47
N MET A 6 -17.61 12.83 9.21
CA MET A 6 -16.41 12.19 8.65
C MET A 6 -16.79 10.87 7.97
N LYS A 7 -16.88 10.85 6.65
CA LYS A 7 -17.12 9.63 5.88
C LYS A 7 -15.80 8.88 5.65
N ARG A 8 -15.76 7.63 6.03
CA ARG A 8 -14.64 6.73 5.76
C ARG A 8 -14.77 6.05 4.40
N ASP A 9 -14.00 6.53 3.43
CA ASP A 9 -13.53 5.71 2.33
C ASP A 9 -12.00 5.69 2.40
N VAL A 10 -11.48 4.80 3.21
CA VAL A 10 -10.03 4.72 3.46
C VAL A 10 -9.39 3.90 2.37
N ASN A 11 -8.73 4.55 1.43
CA ASN A 11 -7.60 3.93 0.76
C ASN A 11 -6.36 4.09 1.67
N PRO A 12 -5.89 3.05 2.35
CA PRO A 12 -4.79 3.17 3.32
C PRO A 12 -3.44 3.54 2.67
N PHE A 13 -3.34 3.49 1.34
CA PHE A 13 -2.13 3.86 0.59
C PHE A 13 -2.09 5.33 0.19
N PHE A 14 -3.25 5.95 0.09
CA PHE A 14 -3.39 7.37 -0.18
C PHE A 14 -4.33 7.94 0.87
N GLY A 15 -3.95 7.80 2.15
CA GLY A 15 -4.60 8.43 3.28
C GLY A 15 -4.54 9.93 3.11
N THR A 16 -5.15 10.38 2.04
CA THR A 16 -5.28 11.78 1.74
C THR A 16 -6.27 12.37 2.71
N ALA A 17 -6.00 13.52 3.13
CA ALA A 17 -6.82 14.42 3.89
C ALA A 17 -8.29 14.50 3.42
N LYS A 18 -8.56 14.13 2.18
CA LYS A 18 -9.87 13.94 1.59
C LYS A 18 -10.82 13.07 2.42
N ASN A 19 -10.27 12.08 3.15
CA ASN A 19 -11.05 11.17 4.00
C ASN A 19 -11.36 11.77 5.37
N PHE A 20 -10.58 12.74 5.81
CA PHE A 20 -10.77 13.42 7.09
C PHE A 20 -11.81 14.51 7.04
N TRP A 21 -11.85 15.22 5.92
CA TRP A 21 -12.65 16.41 5.70
C TRP A 21 -13.84 16.18 4.75
N GLY A 22 -14.13 14.93 4.38
CA GLY A 22 -15.19 14.61 3.43
C GLY A 22 -14.81 15.02 2.01
N ASP A 23 -15.34 16.13 1.52
CA ASP A 23 -15.23 16.52 0.10
C ASP A 23 -14.05 17.44 -0.22
N TYR A 24 -13.16 17.74 0.75
CA TYR A 24 -12.00 18.61 0.49
C TYR A 24 -10.93 17.89 -0.31
N THR A 25 -10.45 18.53 -1.36
CA THR A 25 -9.30 18.10 -2.13
C THR A 25 -8.00 18.49 -1.42
N GLU A 26 -6.89 17.79 -1.70
CA GLU A 26 -5.54 18.12 -1.23
C GLU A 26 -5.21 19.63 -1.43
N LYS A 27 -5.58 20.17 -2.59
CA LYS A 27 -5.37 21.58 -2.92
C LYS A 27 -6.17 22.53 -2.00
N GLU A 28 -7.39 22.17 -1.66
CA GLU A 28 -8.25 22.96 -0.76
C GLU A 28 -7.72 22.93 0.67
N LEU A 29 -7.24 21.77 1.13
CA LEU A 29 -6.61 21.64 2.44
C LEU A 29 -5.32 22.45 2.54
N SER A 30 -4.45 22.36 1.54
CA SER A 30 -3.24 23.18 1.48
C SER A 30 -3.56 24.67 1.51
N LYS A 31 -4.59 25.10 0.80
CA LYS A 31 -5.05 26.51 0.84
C LYS A 31 -5.53 26.92 2.23
N GLU A 32 -6.30 26.07 2.89
CA GLU A 32 -6.78 26.32 4.25
C GLU A 32 -5.62 26.31 5.25
N GLY A 33 -4.67 25.37 5.12
CA GLY A 33 -3.47 25.35 5.93
C GLY A 33 -2.63 26.62 5.81
N LYS A 34 -2.44 27.14 4.59
CA LYS A 34 -1.78 28.45 4.36
C LYS A 34 -2.52 29.59 5.07
N ARG A 35 -3.83 29.55 5.07
CA ARG A 35 -4.68 30.55 5.76
C ARG A 35 -4.52 30.46 7.28
N LEU A 36 -4.54 29.23 7.82
CA LEU A 36 -4.36 28.98 9.24
C LEU A 36 -2.97 29.34 9.71
N TYR A 37 -1.93 28.94 8.99
CA TYR A 37 -0.55 29.23 9.35
C TYR A 37 -0.27 30.74 9.46
N LYS A 38 -0.85 31.56 8.58
CA LYS A 38 -0.77 33.03 8.70
C LYS A 38 -1.34 33.59 10.00
N LYS A 39 -2.32 32.90 10.60
CA LYS A 39 -2.96 33.30 11.86
C LYS A 39 -2.31 32.66 13.08
N HIS A 40 -1.70 31.52 12.89
CA HIS A 40 -1.14 30.64 13.90
C HIS A 40 0.29 30.22 13.53
N PRO A 41 1.25 31.19 13.54
CA PRO A 41 2.64 30.90 13.20
C PRO A 41 3.31 29.95 14.18
N GLU A 42 2.72 29.73 15.36
CA GLU A 42 3.17 28.74 16.35
C GLU A 42 3.25 27.31 15.80
N TYR A 43 2.59 26.99 14.68
CA TYR A 43 2.68 25.68 13.99
C TYR A 43 3.99 25.50 13.19
N GLU A 44 4.92 26.44 13.22
CA GLU A 44 6.27 26.31 12.63
C GLU A 44 6.99 25.06 13.12
N TYR A 45 6.75 24.62 14.36
CA TYR A 45 7.33 23.40 14.92
C TYR A 45 7.07 22.14 14.09
N LEU A 46 6.03 22.12 13.25
CA LEU A 46 5.72 21.01 12.37
C LEU A 46 6.78 20.81 11.26
N GLU A 47 7.57 21.83 10.96
CA GLU A 47 8.71 21.69 10.03
C GLU A 47 9.76 20.71 10.57
N GLU A 48 9.82 20.54 11.90
CA GLU A 48 10.74 19.61 12.55
C GLU A 48 10.20 18.16 12.62
N ASP A 49 8.90 17.93 12.28
CA ASP A 49 8.33 16.58 12.25
C ASP A 49 9.05 15.73 11.18
N PRO A 50 9.71 14.63 11.55
CA PRO A 50 10.45 13.78 10.61
C PRO A 50 9.56 13.22 9.48
N TYR A 51 8.29 12.98 9.75
CA TYR A 51 7.33 12.54 8.74
C TYR A 51 7.11 13.63 7.68
N ILE A 52 6.98 14.88 8.11
CA ILE A 52 6.80 16.03 7.22
C ILE A 52 8.08 16.27 6.43
N LYS A 53 9.26 16.26 7.10
CA LYS A 53 10.57 16.36 6.43
C LYS A 53 10.75 15.30 5.35
N TYR A 54 10.43 14.04 5.66
CA TYR A 54 10.56 12.96 4.68
C TYR A 54 9.73 13.21 3.43
N TRP A 55 8.48 13.66 3.60
CA TRP A 55 7.62 13.95 2.47
C TRP A 55 8.00 15.22 1.73
N ALA A 56 8.49 16.22 2.45
CA ALA A 56 8.99 17.44 1.85
C ALA A 56 10.23 17.21 0.95
N GLU A 57 11.05 16.22 1.24
CA GLU A 57 12.21 15.81 0.44
C GLU A 57 11.88 14.85 -0.70
N SER A 58 10.64 14.38 -0.79
CA SER A 58 10.21 13.40 -1.79
C SER A 58 9.81 14.08 -3.09
N ASP A 59 10.48 13.76 -4.20
CA ASP A 59 10.15 14.27 -5.55
C ASP A 59 8.77 13.83 -6.08
N ILE A 60 8.09 12.91 -5.38
CA ILE A 60 6.85 12.29 -5.83
C ILE A 60 5.62 13.15 -5.53
N PHE A 61 5.68 13.99 -4.49
CA PHE A 61 4.57 14.83 -4.07
C PHE A 61 5.04 16.29 -3.92
N HIS A 62 4.22 17.25 -4.35
CA HIS A 62 4.52 18.67 -4.21
C HIS A 62 4.54 19.09 -2.74
N ASN A 63 5.71 19.27 -2.25
CA ASN A 63 6.23 19.33 -0.89
C ASN A 63 5.57 20.33 0.04
N GLU A 64 5.17 21.49 -0.46
CA GLU A 64 4.51 22.50 0.35
C GLU A 64 3.14 22.05 0.88
N ASN A 65 2.46 21.17 0.16
CA ASN A 65 1.11 20.73 0.53
C ASN A 65 1.11 19.93 1.83
N VAL A 66 2.09 19.05 2.03
CA VAL A 66 2.17 18.19 3.22
C VAL A 66 2.31 19.00 4.51
N PHE A 67 3.13 20.04 4.50
CA PHE A 67 3.27 20.94 5.63
C PHE A 67 1.94 21.64 5.95
N TYR A 68 1.31 22.27 4.96
CA TYR A 68 0.06 22.99 5.17
C TYR A 68 -1.13 22.10 5.53
N GLU A 69 -1.19 20.89 5.02
CA GLU A 69 -2.14 19.88 5.48
C GLU A 69 -1.92 19.53 6.96
N SER A 70 -0.66 19.38 7.35
CA SER A 70 -0.29 19.10 8.75
C SER A 70 -0.66 20.25 9.69
N VAL A 71 -0.59 21.49 9.24
CA VAL A 71 -1.09 22.66 9.98
C VAL A 71 -2.60 22.55 10.22
N VAL A 72 -3.36 22.09 9.23
CA VAL A 72 -4.81 21.87 9.40
C VAL A 72 -5.06 20.80 10.46
N TYR A 73 -4.31 19.69 10.42
CA TYR A 73 -4.45 18.61 11.40
C TYR A 73 -4.09 19.07 12.81
N ALA A 74 -2.98 19.81 12.97
CA ALA A 74 -2.58 20.35 14.26
C ALA A 74 -3.65 21.30 14.82
N TYR A 75 -4.19 22.19 13.99
CA TYR A 75 -5.27 23.07 14.40
C TYR A 75 -6.51 22.31 14.87
N MET A 76 -6.90 21.23 14.17
CA MET A 76 -8.01 20.39 14.60
C MET A 76 -7.78 19.72 15.93
N VAL A 77 -6.60 19.15 16.12
CA VAL A 77 -6.20 18.53 17.39
C VAL A 77 -6.33 19.54 18.52
N ASP A 78 -5.83 20.75 18.33
CA ASP A 78 -5.94 21.82 19.33
C ASP A 78 -7.40 22.19 19.65
N GLN A 79 -8.28 22.22 18.67
CA GLN A 79 -9.70 22.47 18.92
C GLN A 79 -10.36 21.33 19.70
N ILE A 80 -10.04 20.07 19.36
CA ILE A 80 -10.55 18.90 20.06
C ILE A 80 -10.06 18.89 21.52
N LEU A 81 -8.77 19.13 21.76
CA LEU A 81 -8.19 19.12 23.10
C LEU A 81 -8.66 20.30 23.96
N LYS A 82 -9.04 21.41 23.36
CA LYS A 82 -9.71 22.52 24.08
C LYS A 82 -11.13 22.15 24.50
N GLU A 83 -11.87 21.45 23.65
CA GLU A 83 -13.25 21.05 23.91
C GLU A 83 -13.31 19.84 24.85
N TYR A 84 -12.35 18.90 24.72
CA TYR A 84 -12.26 17.64 25.48
C TYR A 84 -10.86 17.49 26.12
N PRO A 85 -10.58 18.21 27.21
CA PRO A 85 -9.26 18.17 27.88
C PRO A 85 -8.85 16.78 28.38
N GLU A 86 -9.80 15.88 28.61
CA GLU A 86 -9.57 14.50 29.02
C GLU A 86 -8.78 13.68 27.99
N PHE A 87 -8.77 14.09 26.72
CA PHE A 87 -8.03 13.40 25.65
C PHE A 87 -6.55 13.78 25.60
N ASN A 88 -6.09 14.71 26.43
CA ASN A 88 -4.67 15.11 26.46
C ASN A 88 -3.73 13.94 26.77
N GLU A 89 -4.11 13.01 27.65
CA GLU A 89 -3.27 11.87 27.99
C GLU A 89 -3.14 10.89 26.82
N GLU A 90 -4.22 10.67 26.09
CA GLU A 90 -4.19 9.84 24.88
C GLU A 90 -3.36 10.49 23.78
N TYR A 91 -3.47 11.79 23.58
CA TYR A 91 -2.64 12.53 22.64
C TYR A 91 -1.15 12.39 22.98
N LYS A 92 -0.75 12.59 24.24
CA LYS A 92 0.62 12.39 24.69
C LYS A 92 1.11 10.97 24.44
N ARG A 93 0.27 9.96 24.68
CA ARG A 93 0.59 8.55 24.41
C ARG A 93 0.90 8.34 22.93
N ILE A 94 0.05 8.86 22.04
CA ILE A 94 0.23 8.74 20.58
C ILE A 94 1.52 9.44 20.12
N VAL A 95 1.81 10.64 20.65
CA VAL A 95 3.05 11.36 20.36
C VAL A 95 4.26 10.53 20.80
N GLN A 96 4.25 10.00 22.04
CA GLN A 96 5.35 9.21 22.57
C GLN A 96 5.59 7.92 21.79
N GLU A 97 4.53 7.23 21.36
CA GLU A 97 4.64 6.06 20.50
C GLU A 97 5.24 6.39 19.15
N SER A 98 4.89 7.54 18.57
CA SER A 98 5.45 7.99 17.28
C SER A 98 6.95 8.26 17.41
N VAL A 99 7.37 8.99 18.44
CA VAL A 99 8.79 9.25 18.73
C VAL A 99 9.59 7.96 18.96
N ASN A 100 9.01 6.98 19.65
CA ASN A 100 9.68 5.71 19.90
C ASN A 100 9.85 4.88 18.62
N LYS A 101 8.89 4.92 17.71
CA LYS A 101 8.99 4.26 16.40
C LYS A 101 10.11 4.85 15.55
N GLU A 102 10.26 6.16 15.55
CA GLU A 102 11.34 6.84 14.82
C GLU A 102 12.73 6.42 15.30
N LYS A 103 12.90 6.14 16.59
CA LYS A 103 14.17 5.64 17.15
C LYS A 103 14.54 4.25 16.66
N THR A 104 13.57 3.48 16.17
CA THR A 104 13.77 2.08 15.76
C THR A 104 13.94 1.88 14.26
N GLY A 105 13.75 2.92 13.46
CA GLY A 105 13.95 2.86 12.01
C GLY A 105 13.72 4.23 11.34
N SER A 106 14.26 4.40 10.14
CA SER A 106 13.96 5.59 9.35
C SER A 106 12.49 5.56 8.86
N VAL A 107 11.92 6.73 8.57
CA VAL A 107 10.58 6.84 7.96
C VAL A 107 10.45 5.97 6.71
N LYS A 108 11.50 5.94 5.90
CA LYS A 108 11.56 5.12 4.69
C LYS A 108 11.45 3.63 5.00
N GLU A 109 12.20 3.12 5.98
CA GLU A 109 12.14 1.71 6.39
C GLU A 109 10.79 1.32 6.98
N LEU A 110 10.21 2.18 7.81
CA LEU A 110 8.87 1.95 8.39
C LEU A 110 7.81 1.86 7.29
N ARG A 111 7.92 2.70 6.27
CA ARG A 111 7.01 2.70 5.15
C ARG A 111 7.22 1.52 4.20
N GLU A 112 8.46 1.15 3.90
CA GLU A 112 8.78 -0.03 3.07
C GLU A 112 8.27 -1.32 3.72
N LYS A 113 8.27 -1.39 5.05
CA LYS A 113 7.65 -2.47 5.82
C LYS A 113 6.12 -2.40 5.85
N ALA A 114 5.52 -1.46 5.12
CA ALA A 114 4.07 -1.21 5.11
C ALA A 114 3.49 -1.00 6.52
N ASP A 115 4.23 -0.31 7.40
CA ASP A 115 3.70 0.09 8.72
C ASP A 115 2.64 1.19 8.53
N LYS A 116 1.41 0.74 8.41
CA LYS A 116 0.23 1.61 8.20
C LYS A 116 -0.03 2.58 9.35
N THR A 117 0.64 2.38 10.47
CA THR A 117 0.51 3.26 11.64
C THR A 117 1.50 4.41 11.61
N TYR A 118 2.45 4.41 10.66
CA TYR A 118 3.38 5.51 10.52
C TYR A 118 2.73 6.65 9.72
N SER A 119 2.32 7.65 10.46
CA SER A 119 1.81 8.92 9.96
C SER A 119 2.14 9.99 11.00
N SER A 120 1.97 11.27 10.64
CA SER A 120 2.16 12.33 11.64
C SER A 120 1.31 12.05 12.89
N PHE A 121 1.84 12.38 14.07
CA PHE A 121 1.14 12.12 15.34
C PHE A 121 -0.23 12.82 15.41
N ASN A 122 -0.38 14.00 14.79
CA ASN A 122 -1.67 14.68 14.70
C ASN A 122 -2.68 13.87 13.88
N ASN A 123 -2.28 13.33 12.73
CA ASN A 123 -3.14 12.47 11.92
C ASN A 123 -3.52 11.18 12.67
N ARG A 124 -2.60 10.59 13.40
CA ARG A 124 -2.87 9.40 14.24
C ARG A 124 -3.89 9.69 15.33
N PHE A 125 -3.76 10.84 16.00
CA PHE A 125 -4.72 11.25 17.02
C PHE A 125 -6.11 11.48 16.41
N LEU A 126 -6.18 12.14 15.27
CA LEU A 126 -7.45 12.37 14.57
C LEU A 126 -8.11 11.06 14.14
N CYS A 127 -7.33 10.06 13.67
CA CYS A 127 -7.86 8.72 13.39
C CYS A 127 -8.40 8.03 14.64
N TRP A 128 -7.66 8.11 15.76
CA TRP A 128 -8.12 7.58 17.04
C TRP A 128 -9.42 8.26 17.50
N TYR A 129 -9.49 9.59 17.39
CA TYR A 129 -10.69 10.35 17.77
C TYR A 129 -11.91 9.98 16.91
N GLN A 130 -11.73 9.74 15.63
CA GLN A 130 -12.79 9.20 14.77
C GLN A 130 -13.27 7.84 15.23
N ASP A 131 -12.33 6.94 15.55
CA ASP A 131 -12.67 5.61 16.04
C ASP A 131 -13.42 5.69 17.37
N TYR A 132 -13.00 6.59 18.26
CA TYR A 132 -13.71 6.87 19.49
C TYR A 132 -15.16 7.32 19.23
N LEU A 133 -15.39 8.30 18.36
CA LEU A 133 -16.74 8.79 18.03
C LEU A 133 -17.61 7.69 17.41
N ARG A 134 -17.05 6.85 16.55
CA ARG A 134 -17.76 5.73 15.94
C ARG A 134 -18.17 4.70 16.97
N GLU A 135 -17.28 4.37 17.90
CA GLU A 135 -17.56 3.42 18.98
C GLU A 135 -18.62 3.97 19.97
N GLN A 136 -18.65 5.29 20.16
CA GLN A 136 -19.72 5.94 20.96
C GLN A 136 -21.07 5.87 20.22
N ALA A 137 -21.10 6.05 18.90
CA ALA A 137 -22.33 6.01 18.11
C ALA A 137 -22.86 4.59 17.87
N ASP A 138 -21.97 3.61 17.71
CA ASP A 138 -22.30 2.20 17.46
C ASP A 138 -21.30 1.29 18.21
N PRO A 139 -21.56 0.96 19.48
CA PRO A 139 -20.69 0.14 20.29
C PRO A 139 -20.37 -1.21 19.66
N GLY A 140 -19.08 -1.54 19.62
CA GLY A 140 -18.55 -2.76 19.00
C GLY A 140 -18.41 -2.69 17.47
N CYS A 141 -18.59 -1.54 16.84
CA CYS A 141 -18.43 -1.40 15.39
C CYS A 141 -17.00 -1.71 14.93
N LEU A 142 -15.99 -1.27 15.67
CA LEU A 142 -14.59 -1.49 15.33
C LEU A 142 -14.21 -2.98 15.42
N GLU A 143 -14.73 -3.68 16.43
CA GLU A 143 -14.51 -5.11 16.58
C GLU A 143 -15.17 -5.91 15.43
N ARG A 144 -16.40 -5.56 15.05
CA ARG A 144 -17.09 -6.19 13.90
C ARG A 144 -16.31 -5.99 12.60
N GLU A 145 -15.81 -4.78 12.35
CA GLU A 145 -14.97 -4.47 11.16
C GLU A 145 -13.67 -5.27 11.17
N ARG A 146 -13.01 -5.38 12.34
CA ARG A 146 -11.79 -6.18 12.48
C ARG A 146 -12.04 -7.65 12.14
N GLN A 147 -13.10 -8.24 12.69
CA GLN A 147 -13.47 -9.63 12.44
C GLN A 147 -13.84 -9.87 10.96
N GLU A 148 -14.50 -8.91 10.33
CA GLU A 148 -14.82 -9.00 8.90
C GLU A 148 -13.56 -8.90 8.04
N CYS A 149 -12.65 -8.00 8.37
CA CYS A 149 -11.36 -7.87 7.69
C CYS A 149 -10.54 -9.17 7.81
N GLU A 150 -10.46 -9.76 9.00
CA GLU A 150 -9.78 -11.04 9.22
C GLU A 150 -10.43 -12.18 8.41
N ARG A 151 -11.76 -12.25 8.36
CA ARG A 151 -12.47 -13.23 7.53
C ARG A 151 -12.14 -13.07 6.05
N LYS A 152 -12.16 -11.84 5.54
CA LYS A 152 -11.78 -11.54 4.15
C LYS A 152 -10.33 -11.92 3.85
N GLN A 153 -9.39 -11.62 4.75
CA GLN A 153 -7.99 -12.00 4.58
C GLN A 153 -7.79 -13.52 4.60
N LYS A 154 -8.47 -14.24 5.48
CA LYS A 154 -8.42 -15.71 5.52
C LYS A 154 -8.98 -16.31 4.21
N ALA A 155 -10.10 -15.81 3.73
CA ALA A 155 -10.69 -16.25 2.47
C ALA A 155 -9.76 -16.02 1.26
N LEU A 156 -9.11 -14.86 1.18
CA LEU A 156 -8.12 -14.54 0.15
C LEU A 156 -6.92 -15.49 0.19
N LYS A 157 -6.38 -15.76 1.37
CA LYS A 157 -5.26 -16.71 1.53
C LYS A 157 -5.65 -18.11 1.08
N THR A 158 -6.85 -18.56 1.46
CA THR A 158 -7.38 -19.87 1.05
C THR A 158 -7.57 -19.94 -0.46
N ALA A 159 -8.18 -18.92 -1.08
CA ALA A 159 -8.37 -18.86 -2.52
C ALA A 159 -7.02 -18.96 -3.27
N HIS A 160 -6.03 -18.21 -2.83
CA HIS A 160 -4.68 -18.25 -3.42
C HIS A 160 -4.00 -19.64 -3.27
N GLN A 161 -4.20 -20.31 -2.13
CA GLN A 161 -3.70 -21.68 -1.95
C GLN A 161 -4.38 -22.67 -2.90
N VAL A 162 -5.70 -22.55 -3.07
CA VAL A 162 -6.46 -23.39 -4.00
C VAL A 162 -6.01 -23.17 -5.45
N GLU A 163 -5.77 -21.92 -5.86
CA GLU A 163 -5.26 -21.62 -7.20
C GLU A 163 -3.85 -22.22 -7.42
N LYS A 164 -2.95 -22.09 -6.45
CA LYS A 164 -1.63 -22.72 -6.52
C LYS A 164 -1.72 -24.25 -6.63
N TRP A 165 -2.63 -24.85 -5.89
CA TRP A 165 -2.83 -26.29 -5.93
C TRP A 165 -3.39 -26.73 -7.29
N LYS A 166 -4.39 -26.03 -7.83
CA LYS A 166 -4.93 -26.29 -9.19
C LYS A 166 -3.85 -26.13 -10.27
N ALA A 167 -3.02 -25.10 -10.18
CA ALA A 167 -1.92 -24.89 -11.11
C ALA A 167 -0.91 -26.03 -11.09
N LYS A 168 -0.56 -26.54 -9.90
CA LYS A 168 0.33 -27.72 -9.77
C LYS A 168 -0.30 -28.98 -10.34
N GLN A 169 -1.59 -29.22 -10.10
CA GLN A 169 -2.29 -30.36 -10.68
C GLN A 169 -2.34 -30.28 -12.21
N GLN A 170 -2.64 -29.09 -12.75
CA GLN A 170 -2.64 -28.89 -14.21
C GLN A 170 -1.25 -29.15 -14.79
N GLU A 171 -0.20 -28.65 -14.14
CA GLU A 171 1.19 -28.90 -14.57
C GLU A 171 1.51 -30.42 -14.59
N GLN A 172 1.12 -31.17 -13.55
CA GLN A 172 1.31 -32.61 -13.51
C GLN A 172 0.52 -33.34 -14.61
N GLN A 173 -0.71 -32.91 -14.88
CA GLN A 173 -1.51 -33.47 -15.98
C GLN A 173 -0.91 -33.16 -17.35
N ASP A 174 -0.40 -31.94 -17.54
CA ASP A 174 0.25 -31.53 -18.79
C ASP A 174 1.55 -32.31 -19.03
N LEU A 175 2.32 -32.63 -17.97
CA LEU A 175 3.49 -33.49 -18.05
C LEU A 175 3.09 -34.95 -18.36
N ALA A 176 2.10 -35.51 -17.67
CA ALA A 176 1.62 -36.88 -17.88
C ALA A 176 1.03 -37.08 -19.27
N SER A 177 0.34 -36.09 -19.82
CA SER A 177 -0.25 -36.13 -21.16
C SER A 177 0.73 -35.79 -22.29
N GLY A 178 1.98 -35.49 -21.97
CA GLY A 178 3.00 -35.08 -22.96
C GLY A 178 2.77 -33.72 -23.60
N LYS A 179 1.85 -32.90 -23.05
CA LYS A 179 1.67 -31.49 -23.47
C LYS A 179 2.83 -30.61 -23.09
N ARG A 180 3.54 -30.98 -22.03
CA ARG A 180 4.82 -30.39 -21.59
C ARG A 180 5.81 -31.48 -21.28
N VAL A 181 7.10 -31.16 -21.33
CA VAL A 181 8.19 -32.05 -20.96
C VAL A 181 9.20 -31.32 -20.10
N VAL A 182 9.96 -32.07 -19.28
CA VAL A 182 11.03 -31.48 -18.47
C VAL A 182 12.23 -31.19 -19.38
N CYS A 183 12.75 -30.00 -19.32
CA CYS A 183 13.97 -29.63 -20.06
C CYS A 183 15.15 -30.48 -19.59
N PRO A 184 15.86 -31.16 -20.47
CA PRO A 184 17.01 -32.03 -20.10
C PRO A 184 18.19 -31.21 -19.52
N TYR A 185 18.31 -29.93 -19.89
CA TYR A 185 19.45 -29.08 -19.53
C TYR A 185 19.26 -28.39 -18.16
N CYS A 186 18.13 -27.72 -17.94
CA CYS A 186 17.90 -26.94 -16.72
C CYS A 186 16.83 -27.54 -15.79
N LYS A 187 16.25 -28.67 -16.14
CA LYS A 187 15.21 -29.40 -15.40
C LYS A 187 13.91 -28.60 -15.16
N SER A 188 13.72 -27.50 -15.88
CA SER A 188 12.51 -26.70 -15.81
C SER A 188 11.35 -27.38 -16.56
N THR A 189 10.14 -27.24 -16.03
CA THR A 189 8.87 -27.66 -16.69
C THR A 189 8.29 -26.56 -17.58
N ASN A 190 8.89 -25.36 -17.59
CA ASN A 190 8.47 -24.24 -18.41
C ASN A 190 8.92 -24.42 -19.87
N THR A 191 8.31 -25.39 -20.54
CA THR A 191 8.63 -25.79 -21.91
C THR A 191 7.40 -25.63 -22.81
N GLU A 192 7.61 -25.34 -24.06
CA GLU A 192 6.55 -25.32 -25.08
C GLU A 192 6.94 -26.11 -26.31
N LYS A 193 5.93 -26.70 -26.99
CA LYS A 193 6.14 -27.43 -28.24
C LYS A 193 6.39 -26.46 -29.39
N ILE A 194 7.50 -26.64 -30.07
CA ILE A 194 7.83 -25.81 -31.24
C ILE A 194 6.84 -26.15 -32.38
N SER A 195 6.06 -25.14 -32.80
CA SER A 195 5.09 -25.32 -33.87
C SER A 195 5.79 -25.61 -35.22
N THR A 196 5.11 -26.36 -36.07
CA THR A 196 5.59 -26.62 -37.47
C THR A 196 5.81 -25.34 -38.24
N MET A 197 4.95 -24.36 -38.09
CA MET A 197 5.08 -23.05 -38.74
C MET A 197 6.33 -22.29 -38.25
N SER A 198 6.60 -22.29 -36.93
CA SER A 198 7.82 -21.69 -36.35
C SER A 198 9.10 -22.36 -36.83
N ARG A 199 9.07 -23.69 -37.09
CA ARG A 199 10.19 -24.42 -37.72
C ARG A 199 10.36 -24.03 -39.17
N ALA A 200 9.28 -24.01 -39.95
CA ALA A 200 9.32 -23.68 -41.37
C ALA A 200 9.87 -22.26 -41.60
N VAL A 201 9.38 -21.25 -40.86
CA VAL A 201 9.89 -19.88 -40.92
C VAL A 201 11.37 -19.81 -40.55
N SER A 202 11.79 -20.51 -39.50
CA SER A 202 13.19 -20.51 -39.08
C SER A 202 14.12 -21.16 -40.12
N VAL A 203 13.69 -22.23 -40.74
CA VAL A 203 14.44 -22.88 -41.85
C VAL A 203 14.48 -22.01 -43.11
N SER A 204 13.41 -21.33 -43.46
CA SER A 204 13.38 -20.43 -44.62
C SER A 204 14.27 -19.21 -44.46
N LEU A 205 14.48 -18.72 -43.23
CA LEU A 205 15.31 -17.54 -42.96
C LEU A 205 16.80 -17.87 -42.75
N VAL A 206 17.13 -18.99 -42.10
CA VAL A 206 18.50 -19.33 -41.64
C VAL A 206 19.00 -20.62 -42.32
N GLY A 207 18.17 -21.28 -43.11
CA GLY A 207 18.52 -22.52 -43.79
C GLY A 207 18.81 -23.68 -42.82
N ALA A 208 19.68 -24.61 -43.23
CA ALA A 208 20.06 -25.80 -42.48
C ALA A 208 20.78 -25.48 -41.14
N ALA A 209 21.22 -24.25 -40.94
CA ALA A 209 21.82 -23.79 -39.67
C ALA A 209 20.79 -23.46 -38.57
N SER A 210 19.48 -23.63 -38.84
CA SER A 210 18.44 -23.37 -37.85
C SER A 210 18.56 -24.29 -36.65
N GLY A 211 18.76 -23.71 -35.46
CA GLY A 211 18.79 -24.45 -34.18
C GLY A 211 17.48 -25.14 -33.77
N LYS A 212 16.43 -25.06 -34.61
CA LYS A 212 15.12 -25.69 -34.43
C LYS A 212 14.92 -26.96 -35.26
N ILE A 213 15.87 -27.29 -36.15
CA ILE A 213 15.78 -28.50 -36.95
C ILE A 213 15.91 -29.74 -36.06
N GLY A 214 14.96 -30.68 -36.23
CA GLY A 214 14.92 -31.90 -35.43
C GLY A 214 14.53 -31.71 -33.94
N LYS A 215 14.31 -30.50 -33.50
CA LYS A 215 13.90 -30.19 -32.12
C LYS A 215 12.38 -30.04 -32.02
N GLN A 216 11.81 -30.59 -30.94
CA GLN A 216 10.37 -30.58 -30.77
C GLN A 216 9.94 -29.56 -29.68
N TRP A 217 10.84 -29.25 -28.75
CA TRP A 217 10.54 -28.47 -27.58
C TRP A 217 11.49 -27.28 -27.41
N HIS A 218 10.95 -26.19 -26.88
CA HIS A 218 11.69 -25.00 -26.49
C HIS A 218 11.53 -24.79 -24.98
N CYS A 219 12.64 -24.58 -24.27
CA CYS A 219 12.61 -24.23 -22.86
C CYS A 219 12.63 -22.71 -22.69
N LYS A 220 11.57 -22.14 -22.10
CA LYS A 220 11.48 -20.72 -21.83
C LYS A 220 12.42 -20.24 -20.72
N ASN A 221 12.92 -21.17 -19.90
CA ASN A 221 13.78 -20.83 -18.78
C ASN A 221 15.26 -20.67 -19.20
N CYS A 222 15.79 -21.58 -20.01
CA CYS A 222 17.19 -21.52 -20.45
C CYS A 222 17.37 -21.24 -21.96
N GLY A 223 16.29 -21.08 -22.70
CA GLY A 223 16.32 -20.79 -24.15
C GLY A 223 16.68 -22.00 -25.04
N SER A 224 16.96 -23.16 -24.48
CA SER A 224 17.40 -24.32 -25.25
C SER A 224 16.28 -24.98 -26.03
N ASN A 225 16.59 -25.44 -27.25
CA ASN A 225 15.72 -26.30 -28.05
C ASN A 225 16.20 -27.75 -27.96
N PHE A 226 15.28 -28.73 -27.80
CA PHE A 226 15.60 -30.14 -27.65
C PHE A 226 14.51 -31.06 -28.23
#